data_4163851268efd018d54d52b77b89d6a6
#
_entry.id   4163851268efd018d54d52b77b89d6a6
#
_cell.length_a   1.000
_cell.length_b   1.000
_cell.length_c   1.000
_cell.angle_alpha   90.00
_cell.angle_beta   90.00
_cell.angle_gamma   90.00
#
_symmetry.space_group_name_H-M   'P 1'
#
loop_
_entity.id
_entity.type
_entity.pdbx_description
1 polymer ?
#
loop_
_entity_poly.entity_id
_entity_poly.type
_entity_poly.pdbx_seq_one_letter_code
_entity_poly.pdbx_strand_id
1 'polypeptide(L)'
;MKDNDVRNMDLTSRKAGGGSGEDERLLMMLGEALGDMPDDEETQKAWRQFEARHGDAGGSRLRLRRIFISAAAAAAVVALVLAFVWNDIGGSAGVIETFAMAELPSHTSRVADGDNVVVQTPSATTSDVLLPDGSRVMLGSGSRLEYPSDFGQNGVREVELTGQARFSVRHDAGRPFVVKSGNMSTKVLGTVFYVRSYHGSASSVVLLKGCVSVSSEDGGEGRMLSPEHQAVVDDKGDIKVEKADIAAAGGWTHGEFCFDDSRLEDVMNDIGSWYNVGIAFHSRSLLSVRIHFNFPRSVSLADVLQALNDLGVAQFRYADGRISIEQK
;
A
#
# COMPACT_ATOMS: atom_id res chain seq x y z
N MET A 1 8.20 -51.67 -41.07
CA MET A 1 9.61 -51.76 -40.67
C MET A 1 9.98 -50.47 -39.96
N LYS A 2 10.31 -50.58 -38.66
CA LYS A 2 10.81 -49.60 -37.66
C LYS A 2 9.80 -48.50 -37.25
N ASP A 3 9.06 -48.71 -36.21
CA ASP A 3 9.33 -48.47 -34.76
C ASP A 3 10.07 -47.18 -34.48
N ASN A 4 9.37 -46.21 -33.91
CA ASN A 4 9.93 -45.28 -32.96
C ASN A 4 8.94 -45.06 -31.81
N ASP A 5 9.22 -45.80 -30.80
CA ASP A 5 8.78 -45.72 -29.42
C ASP A 5 9.26 -44.38 -28.81
N VAL A 6 8.38 -43.49 -28.45
CA VAL A 6 8.71 -42.34 -27.61
C VAL A 6 8.03 -42.53 -26.28
N ARG A 7 8.86 -42.92 -25.34
CA ARG A 7 8.58 -43.19 -23.95
C ARG A 7 7.82 -42.05 -23.26
N ASN A 8 6.69 -42.44 -22.75
CA ASN A 8 5.95 -41.77 -21.68
C ASN A 8 6.88 -41.58 -20.48
N MET A 9 7.29 -40.36 -20.20
CA MET A 9 8.07 -40.03 -19.02
C MET A 9 7.10 -39.60 -17.91
N ASP A 10 6.86 -40.54 -17.02
CA ASP A 10 6.10 -40.45 -15.80
C ASP A 10 6.75 -39.40 -14.86
N LEU A 11 6.08 -38.27 -14.60
CA LEU A 11 6.49 -37.18 -13.70
C LEU A 11 5.72 -37.25 -12.37
N THR A 12 5.46 -38.45 -11.88
CA THR A 12 4.97 -38.65 -10.54
C THR A 12 6.07 -39.19 -9.63
N SER A 13 7.03 -38.34 -9.23
CA SER A 13 7.76 -38.54 -7.95
C SER A 13 8.79 -37.41 -7.73
N ARG A 14 8.36 -36.27 -7.24
CA ARG A 14 9.22 -35.47 -6.34
C ARG A 14 8.41 -35.11 -5.11
N LYS A 15 8.59 -35.92 -4.07
CA LYS A 15 8.33 -35.56 -2.69
C LYS A 15 9.16 -34.30 -2.37
N ALA A 16 8.53 -33.14 -2.37
CA ALA A 16 9.05 -31.96 -1.67
C ALA A 16 8.58 -32.09 -0.21
N GLY A 17 9.53 -32.28 0.68
CA GLY A 17 9.28 -32.32 2.10
C GLY A 17 9.07 -30.92 2.66
N GLY A 18 8.25 -30.82 3.69
CA GLY A 18 8.27 -29.77 4.71
C GLY A 18 7.57 -28.46 4.32
N GLY A 19 6.28 -28.48 4.02
CA GLY A 19 5.43 -27.32 4.27
C GLY A 19 5.26 -27.16 5.79
N SER A 20 5.62 -26.01 6.34
CA SER A 20 5.43 -25.76 7.76
C SER A 20 3.93 -25.71 8.05
N GLY A 21 3.51 -26.12 9.26
CA GLY A 21 2.10 -26.09 9.67
C GLY A 21 1.45 -24.70 9.65
N GLU A 22 2.22 -23.67 9.33
CA GLU A 22 1.79 -22.29 9.08
C GLU A 22 1.21 -22.11 7.68
N ASP A 23 1.78 -22.78 6.67
CA ASP A 23 1.25 -22.74 5.29
C ASP A 23 -0.11 -23.46 5.20
N GLU A 24 -0.27 -24.57 5.93
CA GLU A 24 -1.57 -25.25 6.04
C GLU A 24 -2.61 -24.42 6.80
N ARG A 25 -2.20 -23.72 7.85
CA ARG A 25 -3.08 -22.77 8.57
C ARG A 25 -3.48 -21.59 7.70
N LEU A 26 -2.54 -21.05 6.93
CA LEU A 26 -2.79 -19.94 6.00
C LEU A 26 -3.73 -20.36 4.87
N LEU A 27 -3.54 -21.58 4.32
CA LEU A 27 -4.44 -22.16 3.30
C LEU A 27 -5.83 -22.47 3.88
N MET A 28 -5.91 -22.92 5.14
CA MET A 28 -7.20 -23.08 5.83
C MET A 28 -7.89 -21.74 6.10
N MET A 29 -7.18 -20.72 6.58
CA MET A 29 -7.74 -19.37 6.79
C MET A 29 -8.14 -18.72 5.47
N LEU A 30 -7.36 -18.91 4.41
CA LEU A 30 -7.69 -18.48 3.05
C LEU A 30 -8.93 -19.23 2.54
N GLY A 31 -8.99 -20.55 2.73
CA GLY A 31 -10.12 -21.37 2.32
C GLY A 31 -11.41 -20.99 3.04
N GLU A 32 -11.35 -20.72 4.34
CA GLU A 32 -12.51 -20.31 5.14
C GLU A 32 -12.97 -18.88 4.80
N ALA A 33 -12.01 -17.95 4.56
CA ALA A 33 -12.31 -16.59 4.12
C ALA A 33 -12.78 -16.50 2.65
N LEU A 34 -12.34 -17.46 1.80
CA LEU A 34 -12.68 -17.52 0.38
C LEU A 34 -13.93 -18.35 0.10
N GLY A 35 -14.32 -19.26 1.00
CA GLY A 35 -15.46 -20.14 0.83
C GLY A 35 -16.82 -19.44 0.80
N ASP A 36 -16.93 -18.29 1.46
CA ASP A 36 -18.18 -17.49 1.56
C ASP A 36 -18.20 -16.30 0.58
N MET A 37 -17.18 -16.17 -0.31
CA MET A 37 -17.15 -15.09 -1.29
C MET A 37 -17.75 -15.52 -2.62
N PRO A 38 -18.68 -14.71 -3.18
CA PRO A 38 -19.19 -14.93 -4.51
C PRO A 38 -18.04 -14.94 -5.53
N ASP A 39 -18.25 -15.59 -6.66
CA ASP A 39 -17.27 -15.58 -7.74
C ASP A 39 -17.07 -14.16 -8.33
N ASP A 40 -16.04 -14.00 -9.17
CA ASP A 40 -15.70 -12.69 -9.73
C ASP A 40 -16.82 -12.14 -10.63
N GLU A 41 -17.61 -13.03 -11.26
CA GLU A 41 -18.73 -12.64 -12.13
C GLU A 41 -19.92 -12.10 -11.31
N GLU A 42 -20.23 -12.74 -10.19
CA GLU A 42 -21.28 -12.27 -9.26
C GLU A 42 -20.88 -10.93 -8.62
N THR A 43 -19.62 -10.78 -8.24
CA THR A 43 -19.10 -9.53 -7.67
C THR A 43 -19.17 -8.39 -8.68
N GLN A 44 -18.77 -8.62 -9.94
CA GLN A 44 -18.89 -7.64 -11.02
C GLN A 44 -20.34 -7.28 -11.35
N LYS A 45 -21.26 -8.25 -11.28
CA LYS A 45 -22.68 -8.01 -11.51
C LYS A 45 -23.29 -7.17 -10.38
N ALA A 46 -22.94 -7.47 -9.12
CA ALA A 46 -23.36 -6.68 -7.96
C ALA A 46 -22.84 -5.24 -8.06
N TRP A 47 -21.60 -5.06 -8.53
CA TRP A 47 -21.00 -3.75 -8.74
C TRP A 47 -21.73 -2.93 -9.81
N ARG A 48 -22.02 -3.52 -10.98
CA ARG A 48 -22.80 -2.85 -12.05
C ARG A 48 -24.20 -2.44 -11.57
N GLN A 49 -24.85 -3.27 -10.73
CA GLN A 49 -26.15 -2.94 -10.16
C GLN A 49 -26.07 -1.80 -9.13
N PHE A 50 -24.98 -1.75 -8.36
CA PHE A 50 -24.73 -0.68 -7.41
C PHE A 50 -24.49 0.66 -8.12
N GLU A 51 -23.64 0.69 -9.15
CA GLU A 51 -23.41 1.90 -9.96
C GLU A 51 -24.69 2.39 -10.65
N ALA A 52 -25.49 1.48 -11.19
CA ALA A 52 -26.77 1.83 -11.81
C ALA A 52 -27.79 2.47 -10.84
N ARG A 53 -27.67 2.17 -9.53
CA ARG A 53 -28.57 2.72 -8.50
C ARG A 53 -28.06 4.01 -7.86
N HIS A 54 -26.76 4.25 -7.87
CA HIS A 54 -26.10 5.34 -7.12
C HIS A 54 -25.18 6.20 -7.98
N GLY A 55 -25.10 5.96 -9.29
CA GLY A 55 -24.38 6.78 -10.26
C GLY A 55 -25.17 8.05 -10.53
N ASP A 56 -24.85 9.10 -9.88
CA ASP A 56 -25.11 10.54 -10.01
C ASP A 56 -25.55 11.18 -8.69
N ALA A 57 -24.63 11.33 -7.77
CA ALA A 57 -24.82 12.28 -6.67
C ALA A 57 -23.52 13.05 -6.40
N GLY A 58 -23.45 14.24 -6.98
CA GLY A 58 -22.61 15.27 -6.40
C GLY A 58 -21.53 15.91 -7.22
N GLY A 59 -21.85 16.43 -8.41
CA GLY A 59 -21.06 17.47 -9.02
C GLY A 59 -21.41 18.85 -8.45
N SER A 60 -20.86 19.27 -7.33
CA SER A 60 -20.96 20.66 -6.89
C SER A 60 -19.98 21.52 -7.68
N ARG A 61 -20.54 22.30 -8.63
CA ARG A 61 -19.80 23.29 -9.41
C ARG A 61 -19.31 24.42 -8.49
N LEU A 62 -18.06 24.38 -8.07
CA LEU A 62 -17.37 25.52 -7.48
C LEU A 62 -17.14 26.57 -8.59
N ARG A 63 -17.85 27.68 -8.48
CA ARG A 63 -17.66 28.87 -9.35
C ARG A 63 -16.28 29.48 -9.05
N LEU A 64 -15.36 29.36 -10.00
CA LEU A 64 -14.10 30.12 -10.02
C LEU A 64 -14.40 31.63 -10.05
N ARG A 65 -14.18 32.32 -8.94
CA ARG A 65 -14.08 33.79 -8.89
C ARG A 65 -12.74 34.20 -9.49
N ARG A 66 -12.79 34.81 -10.68
CA ARG A 66 -11.64 35.47 -11.28
C ARG A 66 -11.20 36.63 -10.39
N ILE A 67 -10.03 36.52 -9.79
CA ILE A 67 -9.36 37.65 -9.11
C ILE A 67 -8.41 38.26 -10.11
N PHE A 68 -8.70 39.53 -10.48
CA PHE A 68 -7.77 40.34 -11.25
C PHE A 68 -6.67 40.86 -10.34
N ILE A 69 -5.44 40.41 -10.54
CA ILE A 69 -4.24 40.92 -9.89
C ILE A 69 -3.60 41.95 -10.82
N SER A 70 -3.33 43.17 -10.31
CA SER A 70 -2.73 44.26 -11.06
C SER A 70 -1.27 43.97 -11.43
N ALA A 71 -0.80 44.49 -12.57
CA ALA A 71 0.50 44.25 -13.19
C ALA A 71 1.74 44.52 -12.27
N ALA A 72 1.60 45.37 -11.25
CA ALA A 72 2.68 45.68 -10.31
C ALA A 72 3.00 44.56 -9.34
N ALA A 73 2.02 43.67 -9.01
CA ALA A 73 2.22 42.51 -8.16
C ALA A 73 2.92 41.34 -8.89
N ALA A 74 2.74 41.27 -10.22
CA ALA A 74 3.33 40.21 -11.04
C ALA A 74 4.88 40.27 -11.09
N ALA A 75 5.45 41.49 -11.12
CA ALA A 75 6.92 41.66 -11.14
C ALA A 75 7.60 41.20 -9.82
N ALA A 76 6.95 41.48 -8.68
CA ALA A 76 7.47 41.04 -7.37
C ALA A 76 7.36 39.51 -7.20
N VAL A 77 6.29 38.90 -7.70
CA VAL A 77 6.10 37.45 -7.68
C VAL A 77 7.12 36.73 -8.57
N VAL A 78 7.37 37.28 -9.79
CA VAL A 78 8.38 36.74 -10.70
C VAL A 78 9.79 36.86 -10.12
N ALA A 79 10.13 38.00 -9.45
CA ALA A 79 11.41 38.13 -8.78
C ALA A 79 11.58 37.17 -7.60
N LEU A 80 10.52 36.93 -6.81
CA LEU A 80 10.52 35.95 -5.73
C LEU A 80 10.61 34.51 -6.26
N VAL A 81 9.90 34.19 -7.33
CA VAL A 81 9.97 32.87 -7.99
C VAL A 81 11.37 32.65 -8.58
N LEU A 82 11.96 33.66 -9.24
CA LEU A 82 13.33 33.55 -9.76
C LEU A 82 14.37 33.45 -8.64
N ALA A 83 14.20 34.16 -7.52
CA ALA A 83 15.06 34.02 -6.36
C ALA A 83 14.91 32.64 -5.70
N PHE A 84 13.68 32.11 -5.65
CA PHE A 84 13.42 30.77 -5.14
C PHE A 84 14.01 29.69 -6.06
N VAL A 85 13.82 29.83 -7.38
CA VAL A 85 14.39 28.92 -8.40
C VAL A 85 15.93 29.02 -8.42
N TRP A 86 16.50 30.21 -8.24
CA TRP A 86 17.98 30.37 -8.15
C TRP A 86 18.58 29.81 -6.86
N ASN A 87 17.85 29.88 -5.75
CA ASN A 87 18.25 29.24 -4.51
C ASN A 87 18.17 27.70 -4.60
N ASP A 88 17.24 27.19 -5.42
CA ASP A 88 17.11 25.73 -5.69
C ASP A 88 18.15 25.20 -6.71
N ILE A 89 18.62 26.08 -7.65
CA ILE A 89 19.64 25.72 -8.67
C ILE A 89 21.08 25.86 -8.13
N GLY A 90 21.28 26.66 -7.08
CA GLY A 90 22.59 26.88 -6.42
C GLY A 90 22.83 25.99 -5.21
N GLY A 91 22.09 24.90 -5.08
CA GLY A 91 21.92 24.26 -3.84
C GLY A 91 22.86 23.17 -3.44
N SER A 92 23.06 23.09 -2.19
CA SER A 92 23.30 21.85 -1.46
C SER A 92 22.28 20.81 -1.87
N ALA A 93 22.69 19.59 -2.18
CA ALA A 93 21.79 18.45 -2.35
C ALA A 93 20.98 18.31 -1.05
N GLY A 94 19.75 18.81 -1.06
CA GLY A 94 18.86 18.76 0.09
C GLY A 94 18.59 17.31 0.44
N VAL A 95 18.73 16.97 1.71
CA VAL A 95 18.35 15.64 2.22
C VAL A 95 16.85 15.47 2.04
N ILE A 96 16.43 14.38 1.39
CA ILE A 96 15.03 14.04 1.13
C ILE A 96 14.64 13.00 2.17
N GLU A 97 13.83 13.40 3.14
CA GLU A 97 13.25 12.47 4.10
C GLU A 97 12.01 11.84 3.49
N THR A 98 12.04 10.51 3.30
CA THR A 98 10.90 9.75 2.74
C THR A 98 10.11 9.00 3.81
N PHE A 99 10.71 8.78 4.96
CA PHE A 99 10.06 8.16 6.11
C PHE A 99 10.61 8.74 7.41
N ALA A 100 9.72 9.18 8.29
CA ALA A 100 10.06 9.65 9.63
C ALA A 100 9.76 8.58 10.66
N MET A 101 10.62 8.48 11.68
CA MET A 101 10.38 7.62 12.83
C MET A 101 9.10 8.08 13.56
N ALA A 102 8.21 7.15 13.90
CA ALA A 102 6.95 7.42 14.58
C ALA A 102 7.00 7.00 16.06
N GLU A 103 6.23 7.66 16.88
CA GLU A 103 5.94 7.19 18.23
C GLU A 103 4.93 6.05 18.13
N LEU A 104 5.41 4.82 18.27
CA LEU A 104 4.60 3.62 18.18
C LEU A 104 4.37 3.00 19.56
N PRO A 105 3.20 2.37 19.79
CA PRO A 105 2.96 1.63 21.01
C PRO A 105 3.89 0.41 21.10
N SER A 106 4.21 -0.04 22.30
CA SER A 106 5.01 -1.26 22.54
C SER A 106 4.25 -2.56 22.27
N HIS A 107 2.93 -2.48 22.14
CA HIS A 107 2.02 -3.58 21.81
C HIS A 107 0.86 -3.05 20.99
N THR A 108 0.15 -3.93 20.28
CA THR A 108 -1.04 -3.53 19.52
C THR A 108 -2.04 -2.84 20.45
N SER A 109 -2.35 -1.59 20.17
CA SER A 109 -3.32 -0.81 20.93
C SER A 109 -4.64 -0.76 20.16
N ARG A 110 -5.74 -0.84 20.91
CA ARG A 110 -7.09 -0.55 20.44
C ARG A 110 -7.77 0.38 21.41
N VAL A 111 -7.99 1.61 20.99
CA VAL A 111 -8.49 2.69 21.86
C VAL A 111 -9.69 3.34 21.20
N ALA A 112 -10.71 3.70 22.01
CA ALA A 112 -11.76 4.60 21.57
C ALA A 112 -11.22 6.03 21.58
N ASP A 113 -11.34 6.74 20.47
CA ASP A 113 -10.96 8.14 20.31
C ASP A 113 -12.18 8.92 19.81
N GLY A 114 -12.90 9.55 20.75
CA GLY A 114 -14.20 10.13 20.48
C GLY A 114 -15.21 9.08 19.99
N ASP A 115 -15.81 9.32 18.83
CA ASP A 115 -16.76 8.41 18.20
C ASP A 115 -16.07 7.34 17.32
N ASN A 116 -14.72 7.32 17.27
CA ASN A 116 -13.94 6.39 16.48
C ASN A 116 -13.24 5.33 17.32
N VAL A 117 -12.89 4.23 16.71
CA VAL A 117 -12.00 3.20 17.23
C VAL A 117 -10.70 3.26 16.44
N VAL A 118 -9.58 3.42 17.14
CA VAL A 118 -8.24 3.45 16.57
C VAL A 118 -7.51 2.17 16.95
N VAL A 119 -6.97 1.47 15.97
CA VAL A 119 -6.07 0.33 16.16
C VAL A 119 -4.71 0.67 15.59
N GLN A 120 -3.67 0.54 16.41
CA GLN A 120 -2.29 0.82 16.00
C GLN A 120 -1.39 -0.38 16.27
N THR A 121 -0.60 -0.74 15.27
CA THR A 121 0.37 -1.84 15.32
C THR A 121 1.75 -1.30 15.68
N PRO A 122 2.49 -1.92 16.61
CA PRO A 122 3.87 -1.56 16.89
C PRO A 122 4.80 -1.88 15.71
N SER A 123 6.07 -1.47 15.81
CA SER A 123 7.10 -1.85 14.85
C SER A 123 7.43 -3.36 14.94
N ALA A 124 8.02 -3.91 13.90
CA ALA A 124 8.50 -5.29 13.79
C ALA A 124 7.43 -6.36 14.06
N THR A 125 6.16 -6.06 13.81
CA THR A 125 5.07 -7.02 14.00
C THR A 125 3.89 -6.76 13.06
N THR A 126 2.93 -7.67 13.03
CA THR A 126 1.63 -7.52 12.37
C THR A 126 0.51 -7.70 13.39
N SER A 127 -0.68 -7.20 13.11
CA SER A 127 -1.84 -7.30 13.99
C SER A 127 -3.09 -7.68 13.21
N ASP A 128 -3.83 -8.67 13.72
CA ASP A 128 -5.12 -9.06 13.15
C ASP A 128 -6.26 -8.31 13.82
N VAL A 129 -7.11 -7.68 13.02
CA VAL A 129 -8.28 -6.91 13.44
C VAL A 129 -9.54 -7.52 12.85
N LEU A 130 -10.47 -7.90 13.70
CA LEU A 130 -11.83 -8.26 13.29
C LEU A 130 -12.73 -7.02 13.41
N LEU A 131 -13.29 -6.59 12.29
CA LEU A 131 -14.23 -5.48 12.22
C LEU A 131 -15.66 -5.91 12.62
N PRO A 132 -16.54 -4.95 13.01
CA PRO A 132 -17.88 -5.27 13.45
C PRO A 132 -18.77 -5.95 12.40
N ASP A 133 -18.49 -5.76 11.10
CA ASP A 133 -19.20 -6.42 9.99
C ASP A 133 -18.72 -7.85 9.70
N GLY A 134 -17.68 -8.31 10.42
CA GLY A 134 -17.02 -9.60 10.22
C GLY A 134 -15.88 -9.57 9.18
N SER A 135 -15.56 -8.42 8.60
CA SER A 135 -14.36 -8.26 7.76
C SER A 135 -13.11 -8.40 8.60
N ARG A 136 -12.04 -8.96 8.01
CA ARG A 136 -10.74 -9.16 8.68
C ARG A 136 -9.70 -8.23 8.05
N VAL A 137 -8.88 -7.63 8.89
CA VAL A 137 -7.80 -6.74 8.46
C VAL A 137 -6.51 -7.19 9.16
N MET A 138 -5.49 -7.59 8.39
CA MET A 138 -4.14 -7.77 8.91
C MET A 138 -3.40 -6.45 8.70
N LEU A 139 -2.97 -5.81 9.78
CA LEU A 139 -2.19 -4.57 9.76
C LEU A 139 -0.70 -4.89 9.77
N GLY A 140 0.06 -4.21 8.92
CA GLY A 140 1.51 -4.28 8.92
C GLY A 140 2.15 -3.46 10.04
N SER A 141 3.47 -3.54 10.13
CA SER A 141 4.28 -2.79 11.09
C SER A 141 4.01 -1.29 11.03
N GLY A 142 3.86 -0.65 12.19
CA GLY A 142 3.67 0.80 12.28
C GLY A 142 2.38 1.32 11.67
N SER A 143 1.43 0.44 11.34
CA SER A 143 0.19 0.83 10.67
C SER A 143 -0.89 1.23 11.67
N ARG A 144 -1.76 2.15 11.24
CA ARG A 144 -2.89 2.67 11.99
C ARG A 144 -4.17 2.50 11.18
N LEU A 145 -5.17 1.89 11.79
CA LEU A 145 -6.52 1.73 11.24
C LEU A 145 -7.51 2.47 12.14
N GLU A 146 -8.35 3.30 11.54
CA GLU A 146 -9.39 4.03 12.23
C GLU A 146 -10.75 3.75 11.58
N TYR A 147 -11.78 3.60 12.40
CA TYR A 147 -13.16 3.41 11.94
C TYR A 147 -14.17 3.89 12.98
N PRO A 148 -15.38 4.32 12.56
CA PRO A 148 -16.43 4.76 13.48
C PRO A 148 -16.89 3.65 14.42
N SER A 149 -17.24 3.98 15.65
CA SER A 149 -17.79 3.03 16.63
C SER A 149 -19.15 2.45 16.18
N ASP A 150 -19.91 3.21 15.39
CA ASP A 150 -21.17 2.81 14.75
C ASP A 150 -20.99 2.20 13.35
N PHE A 151 -19.85 1.57 13.11
CA PHE A 151 -19.39 1.04 11.83
C PHE A 151 -20.48 0.39 10.97
N GLY A 152 -20.71 0.98 9.80
CA GLY A 152 -21.66 0.48 8.80
C GLY A 152 -23.14 0.74 9.10
N GLN A 153 -23.51 1.43 10.19
CA GLN A 153 -24.91 1.76 10.49
C GLN A 153 -25.47 2.81 9.52
N ASN A 154 -24.62 3.70 9.00
CA ASN A 154 -25.00 4.76 8.06
C ASN A 154 -25.00 4.30 6.58
N GLY A 155 -25.05 2.99 6.32
CA GLY A 155 -25.10 2.43 4.96
C GLY A 155 -23.76 2.31 4.25
N VAL A 156 -22.66 2.82 4.81
CA VAL A 156 -21.29 2.68 4.29
C VAL A 156 -20.41 2.12 5.40
N ARG A 157 -19.53 1.18 5.06
CA ARG A 157 -18.51 0.63 5.95
C ARG A 157 -17.20 1.33 5.62
N GLU A 158 -16.85 2.37 6.36
CA GLU A 158 -15.69 3.20 6.07
C GLU A 158 -14.58 2.98 7.11
N VAL A 159 -13.36 2.88 6.63
CA VAL A 159 -12.14 2.85 7.45
C VAL A 159 -11.10 3.81 6.87
N GLU A 160 -10.24 4.34 7.73
CA GLU A 160 -9.06 5.10 7.34
C GLU A 160 -7.80 4.31 7.70
N LEU A 161 -6.86 4.22 6.74
CA LEU A 161 -5.61 3.48 6.89
C LEU A 161 -4.42 4.40 6.67
N THR A 162 -3.48 4.38 7.61
CA THR A 162 -2.10 4.85 7.42
C THR A 162 -1.18 3.67 7.59
N GLY A 163 -0.28 3.42 6.62
CA GLY A 163 0.61 2.27 6.61
C GLY A 163 0.21 1.20 5.60
N GLN A 164 0.31 -0.07 5.95
CA GLN A 164 -0.07 -1.17 5.06
C GLN A 164 -1.02 -2.15 5.73
N ALA A 165 -1.95 -2.68 4.95
CA ALA A 165 -2.91 -3.67 5.43
C ALA A 165 -3.33 -4.64 4.33
N ARG A 166 -3.66 -5.88 4.75
CA ARG A 166 -4.40 -6.84 3.94
C ARG A 166 -5.85 -6.85 4.42
N PHE A 167 -6.77 -6.57 3.53
CA PHE A 167 -8.19 -6.61 3.77
C PHE A 167 -8.80 -7.91 3.23
N SER A 168 -9.62 -8.57 4.03
CA SER A 168 -10.54 -9.64 3.61
C SER A 168 -11.94 -9.18 3.98
N VAL A 169 -12.59 -8.48 3.03
CA VAL A 169 -13.86 -7.80 3.27
C VAL A 169 -15.02 -8.76 3.05
N ARG A 170 -15.89 -8.87 4.06
CA ARG A 170 -17.13 -9.65 3.95
C ARG A 170 -18.05 -9.07 2.89
N HIS A 171 -18.59 -9.93 2.03
CA HIS A 171 -19.47 -9.50 0.95
C HIS A 171 -20.77 -8.89 1.46
N ASP A 172 -21.09 -7.68 1.01
CA ASP A 172 -22.33 -6.97 1.24
C ASP A 172 -22.59 -5.95 0.12
N ALA A 173 -23.39 -6.33 -0.86
CA ALA A 173 -23.70 -5.49 -2.02
C ALA A 173 -24.59 -4.27 -1.66
N GLY A 174 -25.25 -4.30 -0.50
CA GLY A 174 -26.10 -3.20 -0.02
C GLY A 174 -25.33 -2.11 0.73
N ARG A 175 -24.14 -2.45 1.27
CA ARG A 175 -23.31 -1.55 2.07
C ARG A 175 -21.87 -1.63 1.59
N PRO A 176 -21.43 -0.71 0.72
CA PRO A 176 -20.06 -0.67 0.25
C PRO A 176 -19.06 -0.54 1.42
N PHE A 177 -17.88 -1.14 1.24
CA PHE A 177 -16.74 -0.96 2.13
C PHE A 177 -15.76 0.00 1.47
N VAL A 178 -15.36 1.04 2.18
CA VAL A 178 -14.48 2.10 1.69
C VAL A 178 -13.24 2.17 2.57
N VAL A 179 -12.07 2.09 1.95
CA VAL A 179 -10.78 2.36 2.60
C VAL A 179 -10.28 3.71 2.11
N LYS A 180 -10.15 4.67 3.01
CA LYS A 180 -9.44 5.93 2.77
C LYS A 180 -7.99 5.76 3.18
N SER A 181 -7.07 6.15 2.33
CA SER A 181 -5.64 5.96 2.59
C SER A 181 -4.82 6.99 1.80
N GLY A 182 -4.24 7.98 2.52
CA GLY A 182 -3.60 9.12 1.89
C GLY A 182 -4.57 9.86 0.99
N ASN A 183 -4.20 10.03 -0.29
CA ASN A 183 -5.04 10.65 -1.31
C ASN A 183 -5.88 9.64 -2.14
N MET A 184 -5.95 8.39 -1.68
CA MET A 184 -6.64 7.29 -2.38
C MET A 184 -7.90 6.85 -1.63
N SER A 185 -8.98 6.67 -2.35
CA SER A 185 -10.21 6.03 -1.87
C SER A 185 -10.44 4.72 -2.62
N THR A 186 -10.53 3.62 -1.88
CA THR A 186 -10.73 2.26 -2.39
C THR A 186 -12.08 1.74 -1.97
N LYS A 187 -12.98 1.48 -2.93
CA LYS A 187 -14.34 1.00 -2.70
C LYS A 187 -14.52 -0.43 -3.17
N VAL A 188 -15.10 -1.27 -2.30
CA VAL A 188 -15.34 -2.69 -2.58
C VAL A 188 -16.69 -3.14 -2.04
N LEU A 189 -17.21 -4.26 -2.54
CA LEU A 189 -18.45 -4.90 -2.03
C LEU A 189 -18.16 -6.20 -1.26
N GLY A 190 -17.03 -6.85 -1.53
CA GLY A 190 -16.57 -8.08 -0.90
C GLY A 190 -15.35 -8.58 -1.67
N THR A 191 -14.18 -8.42 -1.12
CA THR A 191 -12.94 -8.42 -1.89
C THR A 191 -11.76 -8.73 -0.99
N VAL A 192 -10.74 -9.40 -1.51
CA VAL A 192 -9.44 -9.55 -0.85
C VAL A 192 -8.41 -8.72 -1.59
N PHE A 193 -7.72 -7.82 -0.87
CA PHE A 193 -6.77 -6.89 -1.46
C PHE A 193 -5.75 -6.40 -0.42
N TYR A 194 -4.62 -5.91 -0.91
CA TYR A 194 -3.63 -5.18 -0.12
C TYR A 194 -3.78 -3.68 -0.36
N VAL A 195 -3.52 -2.89 0.67
CA VAL A 195 -3.37 -1.43 0.58
C VAL A 195 -2.05 -1.04 1.24
N ARG A 196 -1.33 -0.13 0.60
CA ARG A 196 -0.12 0.50 1.15
C ARG A 196 -0.21 2.01 0.97
N SER A 197 -0.09 2.75 2.08
CA SER A 197 -0.14 4.21 2.09
C SER A 197 0.62 4.74 3.30
N TYR A 198 1.90 5.00 3.14
CA TYR A 198 2.74 5.67 4.13
C TYR A 198 2.83 7.16 3.82
N HIS A 199 3.02 7.99 4.83
CA HIS A 199 3.24 9.42 4.63
C HIS A 199 4.44 9.66 3.70
N GLY A 200 4.27 10.58 2.73
CA GLY A 200 5.30 10.93 1.77
C GLY A 200 5.55 9.91 0.65
N SER A 201 4.74 8.86 0.56
CA SER A 201 4.81 7.86 -0.51
C SER A 201 3.50 7.79 -1.29
N ALA A 202 3.57 7.40 -2.57
CA ALA A 202 2.39 7.09 -3.36
C ALA A 202 1.55 5.99 -2.68
N SER A 203 0.23 6.15 -2.71
CA SER A 203 -0.70 5.14 -2.21
C SER A 203 -0.91 4.06 -3.27
N SER A 204 -1.02 2.80 -2.85
CA SER A 204 -1.27 1.70 -3.78
C SER A 204 -2.27 0.69 -3.24
N VAL A 205 -3.00 0.08 -4.16
CA VAL A 205 -3.90 -1.05 -3.88
C VAL A 205 -3.63 -2.18 -4.86
N VAL A 206 -3.51 -3.40 -4.34
CA VAL A 206 -3.30 -4.63 -5.13
C VAL A 206 -4.50 -5.54 -4.93
N LEU A 207 -5.16 -5.91 -6.02
CA LEU A 207 -6.34 -6.78 -5.98
C LEU A 207 -5.96 -8.24 -6.09
N LEU A 208 -6.39 -9.05 -5.11
CA LEU A 208 -6.19 -10.50 -5.09
C LEU A 208 -7.43 -11.24 -5.61
N LYS A 209 -8.62 -10.89 -5.11
CA LYS A 209 -9.88 -11.53 -5.50
C LYS A 209 -11.03 -10.54 -5.41
N GLY A 210 -11.96 -10.61 -6.37
CA GLY A 210 -13.16 -9.79 -6.44
C GLY A 210 -13.00 -8.59 -7.35
N CYS A 211 -13.50 -7.44 -6.94
CA CYS A 211 -13.48 -6.20 -7.71
C CYS A 211 -13.24 -4.98 -6.82
N VAL A 212 -12.43 -4.06 -7.29
CA VAL A 212 -12.08 -2.81 -6.59
C VAL A 212 -12.31 -1.62 -7.51
N SER A 213 -12.95 -0.58 -6.99
CA SER A 213 -12.97 0.75 -7.62
C SER A 213 -12.03 1.68 -6.86
N VAL A 214 -11.08 2.28 -7.54
CA VAL A 214 -10.08 3.20 -6.98
C VAL A 214 -10.33 4.59 -7.52
N SER A 215 -10.40 5.58 -6.64
CA SER A 215 -10.48 6.99 -7.00
C SER A 215 -9.49 7.81 -6.19
N SER A 216 -9.14 9.01 -6.68
CA SER A 216 -8.48 10.01 -5.85
C SER A 216 -9.47 10.56 -4.82
N GLU A 217 -8.97 11.01 -3.66
CA GLU A 217 -9.79 11.62 -2.60
C GLU A 217 -10.48 12.91 -3.07
N ASP A 218 -9.84 13.68 -3.96
CA ASP A 218 -10.39 14.91 -4.54
C ASP A 218 -11.60 14.70 -5.45
N GLY A 219 -11.99 13.46 -5.66
CA GLY A 219 -13.10 13.05 -6.51
C GLY A 219 -12.71 12.98 -7.99
N GLY A 220 -13.04 11.89 -8.63
CA GLY A 220 -12.79 11.61 -10.04
C GLY A 220 -13.50 10.33 -10.43
N GLU A 221 -13.50 10.01 -11.73
CA GLU A 221 -13.98 8.72 -12.18
C GLU A 221 -13.16 7.60 -11.55
N GLY A 222 -13.83 6.70 -10.83
CA GLY A 222 -13.19 5.52 -10.25
C GLY A 222 -12.61 4.61 -11.33
N ARG A 223 -11.40 4.11 -11.12
CA ARG A 223 -10.76 3.10 -11.96
C ARG A 223 -11.06 1.72 -11.40
N MET A 224 -11.64 0.85 -12.24
CA MET A 224 -11.89 -0.53 -11.85
C MET A 224 -10.63 -1.36 -11.98
N LEU A 225 -10.32 -2.17 -10.96
CA LEU A 225 -9.25 -3.16 -10.99
C LEU A 225 -9.82 -4.56 -11.20
N SER A 226 -9.09 -5.33 -11.99
CA SER A 226 -9.24 -6.79 -12.09
C SER A 226 -8.23 -7.50 -11.17
N PRO A 227 -8.47 -8.75 -10.78
CA PRO A 227 -7.47 -9.54 -10.04
C PRO A 227 -6.08 -9.49 -10.69
N GLU A 228 -5.05 -9.61 -9.89
CA GLU A 228 -3.63 -9.53 -10.27
C GLU A 228 -3.18 -8.16 -10.83
N HIS A 229 -4.00 -7.11 -10.64
CA HIS A 229 -3.63 -5.74 -11.00
C HIS A 229 -3.48 -4.87 -9.73
N GLN A 230 -2.70 -3.82 -9.88
CA GLN A 230 -2.56 -2.76 -8.89
C GLN A 230 -2.94 -1.40 -9.48
N ALA A 231 -3.42 -0.52 -8.61
CA ALA A 231 -3.46 0.90 -8.88
C ALA A 231 -2.50 1.62 -7.93
N VAL A 232 -1.76 2.56 -8.50
CA VAL A 232 -0.89 3.49 -7.75
C VAL A 232 -1.44 4.88 -7.95
N VAL A 233 -1.66 5.61 -6.85
CA VAL A 233 -2.12 7.00 -6.85
C VAL A 233 -0.97 7.86 -6.36
N ASP A 234 -0.49 8.75 -7.22
CA ASP A 234 0.61 9.67 -6.90
C ASP A 234 0.13 10.89 -6.11
N ASP A 235 1.06 11.75 -5.67
CA ASP A 235 0.76 12.96 -4.90
C ASP A 235 -0.13 13.97 -5.64
N LYS A 236 -0.27 13.85 -6.96
CA LYS A 236 -1.14 14.69 -7.79
C LYS A 236 -2.55 14.11 -7.95
N GLY A 237 -2.77 12.88 -7.44
CA GLY A 237 -4.01 12.15 -7.60
C GLY A 237 -4.12 11.40 -8.93
N ASP A 238 -3.06 11.33 -9.73
CA ASP A 238 -3.04 10.56 -10.97
C ASP A 238 -3.03 9.06 -10.66
N ILE A 239 -3.96 8.32 -11.30
CA ILE A 239 -4.13 6.88 -11.07
C ILE A 239 -3.49 6.11 -12.22
N LYS A 240 -2.45 5.31 -11.92
CA LYS A 240 -1.83 4.37 -12.82
C LYS A 240 -2.28 2.95 -12.49
N VAL A 241 -2.80 2.22 -13.46
CA VAL A 241 -3.17 0.79 -13.32
C VAL A 241 -2.17 -0.05 -14.11
N GLU A 242 -1.64 -1.10 -13.45
CA GLU A 242 -0.67 -2.01 -14.05
C GLU A 242 -0.78 -3.41 -13.44
N LYS A 243 -0.11 -4.41 -14.04
CA LYS A 243 -0.05 -5.76 -13.47
C LYS A 243 0.73 -5.73 -12.16
N ALA A 244 0.20 -6.40 -11.12
CA ALA A 244 0.82 -6.45 -9.81
C ALA A 244 1.80 -7.61 -9.68
N ASP A 245 2.87 -7.40 -8.92
CA ASP A 245 3.64 -8.49 -8.33
C ASP A 245 3.01 -8.87 -6.97
N ILE A 246 2.22 -9.94 -6.99
CA ILE A 246 1.48 -10.43 -5.81
C ILE A 246 2.44 -10.92 -4.72
N ALA A 247 3.57 -11.55 -5.10
CA ALA A 247 4.54 -12.06 -4.15
C ALA A 247 5.23 -10.91 -3.40
N ALA A 248 5.67 -9.88 -4.12
CA ALA A 248 6.24 -8.68 -3.53
C ALA A 248 5.22 -7.94 -2.64
N ALA A 249 3.99 -7.75 -3.13
CA ALA A 249 2.95 -7.06 -2.38
C ALA A 249 2.53 -7.79 -1.10
N GLY A 250 2.61 -9.12 -1.08
CA GLY A 250 2.16 -9.99 0.00
C GLY A 250 3.27 -10.50 0.93
N GLY A 251 4.54 -10.39 0.58
CA GLY A 251 5.68 -10.97 1.30
C GLY A 251 5.70 -10.62 2.80
N TRP A 252 5.31 -9.41 3.15
CA TRP A 252 5.24 -8.95 4.53
C TRP A 252 4.25 -9.75 5.39
N THR A 253 3.22 -10.35 4.79
CA THR A 253 2.25 -11.20 5.52
C THR A 253 2.84 -12.55 5.92
N HIS A 254 3.98 -12.93 5.34
CA HIS A 254 4.71 -14.16 5.63
C HIS A 254 6.04 -13.88 6.35
N GLY A 255 6.28 -12.65 6.79
CA GLY A 255 7.49 -12.28 7.52
C GLY A 255 8.72 -12.09 6.63
N GLU A 256 8.54 -11.68 5.38
CA GLU A 256 9.61 -11.45 4.41
C GLU A 256 9.61 -10.02 3.89
N PHE A 257 10.80 -9.51 3.63
CA PHE A 257 11.03 -8.42 2.69
C PHE A 257 11.17 -9.06 1.31
N CYS A 258 10.21 -8.85 0.44
CA CYS A 258 10.21 -9.42 -0.91
C CYS A 258 10.03 -8.30 -1.92
N PHE A 259 11.09 -7.97 -2.63
CA PHE A 259 11.11 -6.89 -3.61
C PHE A 259 11.70 -7.40 -4.92
N ASP A 260 10.95 -7.28 -6.00
CA ASP A 260 11.37 -7.59 -7.35
C ASP A 260 11.22 -6.35 -8.22
N ASP A 261 12.30 -5.90 -8.84
CA ASP A 261 12.34 -4.66 -9.63
C ASP A 261 11.66 -3.46 -8.94
N SER A 262 11.81 -3.36 -7.62
CA SER A 262 11.16 -2.35 -6.78
C SER A 262 12.01 -1.10 -6.66
N ARG A 263 11.35 0.06 -6.56
CA ARG A 263 12.06 1.34 -6.34
C ARG A 263 12.74 1.32 -4.98
N LEU A 264 13.97 1.83 -4.92
CA LEU A 264 14.72 1.90 -3.67
C LEU A 264 13.99 2.70 -2.58
N GLU A 265 13.25 3.74 -2.96
CA GLU A 265 12.38 4.50 -2.06
C GLU A 265 11.35 3.59 -1.38
N ASP A 266 10.65 2.74 -2.16
CA ASP A 266 9.62 1.85 -1.63
C ASP A 266 10.21 0.78 -0.70
N VAL A 267 11.36 0.23 -1.08
CA VAL A 267 12.12 -0.73 -0.27
C VAL A 267 12.54 -0.11 1.06
N MET A 268 13.13 1.09 1.02
CA MET A 268 13.62 1.75 2.22
C MET A 268 12.49 2.22 3.13
N ASN A 269 11.35 2.65 2.59
CA ASN A 269 10.19 3.00 3.40
C ASN A 269 9.58 1.78 4.12
N ASP A 270 9.59 0.59 3.51
CA ASP A 270 9.16 -0.63 4.18
C ASP A 270 10.14 -1.04 5.30
N ILE A 271 11.45 -0.95 5.03
CA ILE A 271 12.50 -1.19 6.03
C ILE A 271 12.36 -0.17 7.19
N GLY A 272 12.19 1.12 6.87
CA GLY A 272 11.98 2.19 7.85
C GLY A 272 10.78 1.93 8.75
N SER A 273 9.67 1.51 8.16
CA SER A 273 8.45 1.15 8.90
C SER A 273 8.65 -0.08 9.81
N TRP A 274 9.36 -1.11 9.32
CA TRP A 274 9.59 -2.33 10.08
C TRP A 274 10.47 -2.09 11.29
N TYR A 275 11.62 -1.42 11.11
CA TYR A 275 12.57 -1.14 12.19
C TYR A 275 12.27 0.14 12.95
N ASN A 276 11.25 0.91 12.55
CA ASN A 276 10.93 2.25 13.07
C ASN A 276 12.15 3.18 13.07
N VAL A 277 12.75 3.36 11.91
CA VAL A 277 13.92 4.22 11.69
C VAL A 277 13.65 5.21 10.57
N GLY A 278 14.10 6.44 10.70
CA GLY A 278 13.98 7.46 9.66
C GLY A 278 14.74 7.07 8.38
N ILE A 279 14.25 7.50 7.22
CA ILE A 279 14.89 7.27 5.91
C ILE A 279 15.20 8.62 5.26
N ALA A 280 16.44 8.82 4.89
CA ALA A 280 16.94 10.06 4.29
C ALA A 280 17.82 9.79 3.06
N PHE A 281 17.38 10.29 1.91
CA PHE A 281 18.12 10.23 0.66
C PHE A 281 18.89 11.52 0.42
N HIS A 282 20.16 11.40 0.07
CA HIS A 282 21.03 12.53 -0.28
C HIS A 282 21.05 12.82 -1.80
N SER A 283 20.33 12.03 -2.60
CA SER A 283 20.20 12.26 -4.05
C SER A 283 18.83 11.79 -4.54
N ARG A 284 18.14 12.64 -5.32
CA ARG A 284 16.87 12.28 -5.97
C ARG A 284 16.99 11.12 -6.96
N SER A 285 18.15 10.95 -7.58
CA SER A 285 18.38 9.86 -8.53
C SER A 285 18.28 8.49 -7.87
N LEU A 286 18.55 8.39 -6.57
CA LEU A 286 18.47 7.13 -5.82
C LEU A 286 17.02 6.67 -5.55
N LEU A 287 16.07 7.59 -5.47
CA LEU A 287 14.66 7.25 -5.21
C LEU A 287 14.09 6.27 -6.25
N SER A 288 14.50 6.43 -7.51
CA SER A 288 13.99 5.62 -8.64
C SER A 288 14.87 4.43 -9.02
N VAL A 289 16.00 4.24 -8.35
CA VAL A 289 16.85 3.06 -8.56
C VAL A 289 16.04 1.81 -8.28
N ARG A 290 16.13 0.83 -9.17
CA ARG A 290 15.40 -0.43 -9.02
C ARG A 290 16.31 -1.50 -8.48
N ILE A 291 15.82 -2.25 -7.49
CA ILE A 291 16.57 -3.34 -6.86
C ILE A 291 15.72 -4.58 -6.72
N HIS A 292 16.40 -5.73 -6.67
CA HIS A 292 15.85 -7.02 -6.27
C HIS A 292 16.42 -7.32 -4.89
N PHE A 293 15.53 -7.54 -3.91
CA PHE A 293 15.95 -7.77 -2.54
C PHE A 293 14.94 -8.68 -1.84
N ASN A 294 15.41 -9.79 -1.32
CA ASN A 294 14.60 -10.72 -0.57
C ASN A 294 15.32 -11.12 0.72
N PHE A 295 14.66 -10.88 1.88
CA PHE A 295 15.27 -11.08 3.18
C PHE A 295 14.23 -11.37 4.24
N PRO A 296 14.47 -12.29 5.20
CA PRO A 296 13.55 -12.50 6.31
C PRO A 296 13.46 -11.25 7.20
N ARG A 297 12.25 -10.91 7.64
CA ARG A 297 12.04 -9.77 8.56
C ARG A 297 12.57 -10.02 9.99
N SER A 298 12.94 -11.25 10.29
CA SER A 298 13.50 -11.64 11.59
C SER A 298 14.97 -11.26 11.79
N VAL A 299 15.67 -10.81 10.75
CA VAL A 299 17.09 -10.43 10.84
C VAL A 299 17.28 -9.05 11.44
N SER A 300 18.51 -8.74 11.85
CA SER A 300 18.84 -7.43 12.41
C SER A 300 18.92 -6.34 11.32
N LEU A 301 18.66 -5.07 11.69
CA LEU A 301 18.86 -3.94 10.79
C LEU A 301 20.29 -3.89 10.23
N ALA A 302 21.29 -4.23 11.04
CA ALA A 302 22.68 -4.23 10.62
C ALA A 302 22.93 -5.21 9.47
N ASP A 303 22.37 -6.43 9.55
CA ASP A 303 22.50 -7.44 8.49
C ASP A 303 21.79 -7.01 7.20
N VAL A 304 20.60 -6.40 7.33
CA VAL A 304 19.87 -5.84 6.18
C VAL A 304 20.68 -4.74 5.50
N LEU A 305 21.25 -3.80 6.26
CA LEU A 305 22.06 -2.72 5.69
C LEU A 305 23.34 -3.23 5.07
N GLN A 306 23.97 -4.27 5.64
CA GLN A 306 25.12 -4.90 5.03
C GLN A 306 24.75 -5.52 3.69
N ALA A 307 23.67 -6.30 3.61
CA ALA A 307 23.19 -6.90 2.37
C ALA A 307 22.87 -5.84 1.30
N LEU A 308 22.24 -4.71 1.69
CA LEU A 308 21.97 -3.61 0.78
C LEU A 308 23.27 -2.93 0.29
N ASN A 309 24.28 -2.77 1.15
CA ASN A 309 25.58 -2.24 0.77
C ASN A 309 26.34 -3.17 -0.21
N ASP A 310 26.16 -4.48 -0.07
CA ASP A 310 26.75 -5.49 -0.95
C ASP A 310 26.16 -5.46 -2.36
N LEU A 311 24.92 -4.96 -2.55
CA LEU A 311 24.35 -4.70 -3.88
C LEU A 311 25.12 -3.62 -4.65
N GLY A 312 25.83 -2.73 -3.97
CA GLY A 312 26.71 -1.73 -4.58
C GLY A 312 25.99 -0.58 -5.28
N VAL A 313 24.66 -0.45 -5.15
CA VAL A 313 23.84 0.59 -5.81
C VAL A 313 23.88 1.94 -5.10
N ALA A 314 24.09 1.93 -3.78
CA ALA A 314 24.19 3.09 -2.92
C ALA A 314 25.00 2.75 -1.67
N GLN A 315 25.29 3.74 -0.84
CA GLN A 315 25.85 3.55 0.48
C GLN A 315 24.77 3.81 1.54
N PHE A 316 24.55 2.82 2.42
CA PHE A 316 23.56 2.86 3.49
C PHE A 316 24.28 2.95 4.83
N ARG A 317 23.96 3.97 5.63
CA ARG A 317 24.54 4.17 6.97
C ARG A 317 23.43 4.44 7.96
N TYR A 318 23.50 3.79 9.12
CA TYR A 318 22.58 4.04 10.22
C TYR A 318 23.28 4.87 11.30
N ALA A 319 22.71 6.01 11.64
CA ALA A 319 23.12 6.87 12.75
C ALA A 319 21.91 7.67 13.26
N ASP A 320 21.89 7.95 14.53
CA ASP A 320 20.92 8.85 15.19
C ASP A 320 19.43 8.51 14.85
N GLY A 321 19.10 7.22 14.82
CA GLY A 321 17.74 6.77 14.54
C GLY A 321 17.33 6.83 13.05
N ARG A 322 18.30 7.08 12.13
CA ARG A 322 18.03 7.31 10.71
C ARG A 322 18.99 6.51 9.83
N ILE A 323 18.49 6.05 8.69
CA ILE A 323 19.31 5.51 7.61
C ILE A 323 19.53 6.60 6.58
N SER A 324 20.79 6.98 6.38
CA SER A 324 21.24 7.89 5.33
C SER A 324 21.65 7.09 4.10
N ILE A 325 21.16 7.51 2.92
CA ILE A 325 21.38 6.84 1.65
C ILE A 325 22.11 7.81 0.71
N GLU A 326 23.34 7.46 0.36
CA GLU A 326 24.25 8.29 -0.43
C GLU A 326 24.65 7.57 -1.72
N GLN A 327 25.04 8.33 -2.75
CA GLN A 327 25.67 7.74 -3.93
C GLN A 327 27.04 7.16 -3.53
N LYS A 328 27.39 6.03 -4.15
CA LYS A 328 28.68 5.36 -3.93
C LYS A 328 29.80 6.03 -4.73
#